data_3399ed21f8dcca20bf570a203738f6e5
#
_entry.id   3399ed21f8dcca20bf570a203738f6e5
#
_cell.length_a   1.000
_cell.length_b   1.000
_cell.length_c   1.000
_cell.angle_alpha   90.00
_cell.angle_beta   90.00
_cell.angle_gamma   90.00
#
_symmetry.space_group_name_H-M   'P 1'
#
loop_
_entity.id
_entity.type
_entity.pdbx_description
1 polymer ?
#
loop_
_entity_poly.entity_id
_entity_poly.type
_entity_poly.pdbx_seq_one_letter_code
_entity_poly.pdbx_strand_id
1 'polypeptide(L)'
;MTITNKTLKTNKIRNAEYYDMVETFDELYADSKNGRSFKNLYEIIISENNIKLAYRNMRKNEGGKTPGVDGMTIKDLNKMEENEFVLVVMNKFRNYHPKRVKRVEIPKPNGKMRPLGIPTIWDRIVQQCILQVLEPICEAKFFERSNGFRPNRSVENAMAQCYKMAQMYKLHYVVDVDIKGFFDNVDHAKLLKQLWSLGIQDRRVLAIISKMLKAEVKLPNGTIQKSEKGTPQGGILSPLLANVVLNELDWWIASQWELFPAKDFVEMQRPDGKGSNRSVKYRRLERSRLKKCFIVRYADDFKIFCGNFEEAKRIELAVEDFLLKRLHLETSKEKTSITNLERNYSEFLGFKFKVYQKGNDWRIVSHMSDKAMNRTKENIKEALDRIKKTEGSANTMRAINDYNSIVYGVHQYFRIATMISEDVGNISYEIQHKCKSWKLKRRIKRDGGKTPKYIKDEYGASKQLRYINGMAIIPIGYCKHKNPMYKKKSINKYTSEGRQEIHKKLGVNSSMIQYMLRNPIMNRSIEYNDNRISLYSGQQGKCFVTKAELTMDNMHCHHKIPLHKGGTDEYANLVLVTEDVHVLIHAESEEVILKKIKLIRPDEKMRKKIDTLRRKAEISKIIWESYTF
;
A
#
# COMPACT_ATOMS: atom_id res chain seq x y z
N MET A 1 -8.47 12.29 7.57
CA MET A 1 -7.49 11.49 6.80
C MET A 1 -6.65 10.51 7.63
N THR A 2 -6.59 10.61 8.96
CA THR A 2 -6.08 9.52 9.82
C THR A 2 -6.95 8.24 9.70
N ILE A 3 -8.18 8.40 9.29
CA ILE A 3 -9.10 7.32 8.92
C ILE A 3 -8.58 6.55 7.68
N THR A 4 -7.91 7.21 6.73
CA THR A 4 -7.43 6.59 5.50
C THR A 4 -6.26 5.62 5.69
N ASN A 5 -5.30 5.89 6.55
CA ASN A 5 -4.17 4.96 6.75
C ASN A 5 -4.52 3.73 7.62
N LYS A 6 -5.39 3.89 8.62
CA LYS A 6 -5.99 2.75 9.34
C LYS A 6 -6.98 1.98 8.47
N THR A 7 -7.76 2.67 7.67
CA THR A 7 -8.74 2.09 6.75
C THR A 7 -8.08 1.36 5.59
N LEU A 8 -6.94 1.83 5.05
CA LEU A 8 -6.18 1.17 3.99
C LEU A 8 -5.53 -0.14 4.44
N LYS A 9 -4.96 -0.20 5.65
CA LYS A 9 -4.44 -1.46 6.22
C LYS A 9 -5.56 -2.46 6.53
N THR A 10 -6.66 -1.99 7.05
CA THR A 10 -7.85 -2.76 7.37
C THR A 10 -8.54 -3.30 6.10
N ASN A 11 -8.63 -2.50 5.04
CA ASN A 11 -9.28 -2.88 3.78
C ASN A 11 -8.58 -4.02 3.03
N LYS A 12 -7.24 -4.15 3.10
CA LYS A 12 -6.53 -5.22 2.39
C LYS A 12 -6.78 -6.62 2.96
N ILE A 13 -6.93 -6.74 4.27
CA ILE A 13 -7.20 -8.03 4.92
C ILE A 13 -8.69 -8.36 4.85
N ARG A 14 -9.56 -7.39 5.04
CA ARG A 14 -11.00 -7.55 4.81
C ARG A 14 -11.31 -8.10 3.41
N ASN A 15 -10.54 -7.72 2.38
CA ASN A 15 -10.78 -8.23 1.04
C ASN A 15 -10.61 -9.75 0.94
N ALA A 16 -9.58 -10.32 1.58
CA ALA A 16 -9.39 -11.78 1.59
C ALA A 16 -10.45 -12.50 2.43
N GLU A 17 -10.83 -11.94 3.58
CA GLU A 17 -11.92 -12.45 4.42
C GLU A 17 -13.25 -12.46 3.67
N TYR A 18 -13.52 -11.43 2.86
CA TYR A 18 -14.75 -11.32 2.08
C TYR A 18 -14.90 -12.38 1.00
N TYR A 19 -13.82 -12.97 0.53
CA TYR A 19 -13.85 -13.96 -0.54
C TYR A 19 -13.38 -15.34 -0.09
N ASP A 20 -13.44 -15.62 1.23
CA ASP A 20 -13.11 -16.92 1.81
C ASP A 20 -11.70 -17.44 1.42
N MET A 21 -10.77 -16.51 1.22
CA MET A 21 -9.39 -16.83 0.79
C MET A 21 -8.38 -16.79 1.94
N VAL A 22 -8.84 -16.51 3.18
CA VAL A 22 -7.93 -16.32 4.33
C VAL A 22 -7.25 -17.62 4.71
N GLU A 23 -8.02 -18.70 4.87
CA GLU A 23 -7.49 -20.02 5.25
C GLU A 23 -6.54 -20.53 4.18
N THR A 24 -6.92 -20.45 2.89
CA THR A 24 -6.07 -20.82 1.77
C THR A 24 -4.72 -20.09 1.79
N PHE A 25 -4.73 -18.77 2.05
CA PHE A 25 -3.49 -17.99 2.10
C PHE A 25 -2.65 -18.30 3.35
N ASP A 26 -3.28 -18.61 4.49
CA ASP A 26 -2.61 -19.03 5.71
C ASP A 26 -1.92 -20.38 5.53
N GLU A 27 -2.62 -21.35 4.91
CA GLU A 27 -2.08 -22.66 4.58
C GLU A 27 -0.89 -22.56 3.62
N LEU A 28 -1.02 -21.79 2.52
CA LEU A 28 0.06 -21.56 1.59
C LEU A 28 1.30 -20.94 2.28
N TYR A 29 1.09 -20.01 3.20
CA TYR A 29 2.17 -19.42 3.98
C TYR A 29 2.82 -20.43 4.92
N ALA A 30 2.02 -21.17 5.70
CA ALA A 30 2.50 -22.16 6.66
C ALA A 30 3.25 -23.29 5.97
N ASP A 31 2.69 -23.83 4.90
CA ASP A 31 3.31 -24.91 4.11
C ASP A 31 4.63 -24.46 3.46
N SER A 32 4.64 -23.25 2.90
CA SER A 32 5.88 -22.68 2.37
C SER A 32 6.94 -22.52 3.47
N LYS A 33 6.56 -22.02 4.64
CA LYS A 33 7.46 -21.87 5.77
C LYS A 33 8.06 -23.21 6.22
N ASN A 34 7.28 -24.29 6.13
CA ASN A 34 7.68 -25.65 6.44
C ASN A 34 8.46 -26.35 5.30
N GLY A 35 8.76 -25.64 4.19
CA GLY A 35 9.57 -26.16 3.09
C GLY A 35 8.81 -26.96 2.05
N ARG A 36 7.47 -27.01 2.10
CA ARG A 36 6.66 -27.69 1.08
C ARG A 36 6.75 -27.02 -0.27
N SER A 37 6.60 -27.82 -1.34
CA SER A 37 6.51 -27.39 -2.73
C SER A 37 5.07 -27.50 -3.22
N PHE A 38 4.70 -26.63 -4.15
CA PHE A 38 3.33 -26.46 -4.65
C PHE A 38 3.26 -26.81 -6.15
N LYS A 39 2.52 -27.85 -6.50
CA LYS A 39 2.37 -28.34 -7.87
C LYS A 39 0.98 -28.03 -8.48
N ASN A 40 -0.01 -27.67 -7.66
CA ASN A 40 -1.41 -27.47 -8.04
C ASN A 40 -1.92 -26.06 -7.69
N LEU A 41 -1.10 -25.02 -7.92
CA LEU A 41 -1.49 -23.63 -7.65
C LEU A 41 -2.49 -23.09 -8.68
N TYR A 42 -2.49 -23.65 -9.88
CA TYR A 42 -3.33 -23.18 -10.97
C TYR A 42 -4.82 -23.21 -10.59
N GLU A 43 -5.29 -24.27 -9.95
CA GLU A 43 -6.69 -24.42 -9.55
C GLU A 43 -7.10 -23.36 -8.51
N ILE A 44 -6.21 -23.05 -7.59
CA ILE A 44 -6.43 -21.97 -6.60
C ILE A 44 -6.48 -20.61 -7.32
N ILE A 45 -5.58 -20.37 -8.27
CA ILE A 45 -5.47 -19.12 -9.00
C ILE A 45 -6.74 -18.83 -9.82
N ILE A 46 -7.32 -19.87 -10.48
CA ILE A 46 -8.52 -19.73 -11.32
C ILE A 46 -9.83 -19.88 -10.52
N SER A 47 -9.76 -20.11 -9.22
CA SER A 47 -10.99 -20.24 -8.40
C SER A 47 -11.81 -18.96 -8.45
N GLU A 48 -13.13 -19.10 -8.43
CA GLU A 48 -14.08 -17.99 -8.50
C GLU A 48 -13.80 -16.94 -7.43
N ASN A 49 -13.57 -17.38 -6.19
CA ASN A 49 -13.28 -16.52 -5.05
C ASN A 49 -12.01 -15.71 -5.26
N ASN A 50 -10.95 -16.33 -5.79
CA ASN A 50 -9.70 -15.64 -6.09
C ASN A 50 -9.86 -14.62 -7.22
N ILE A 51 -10.65 -14.94 -8.26
CA ILE A 51 -10.95 -14.02 -9.37
C ILE A 51 -11.74 -12.80 -8.88
N LYS A 52 -12.78 -12.99 -8.07
CA LYS A 52 -13.57 -11.91 -7.47
C LYS A 52 -12.72 -11.03 -6.56
N LEU A 53 -11.84 -11.63 -5.75
CA LEU A 53 -10.88 -10.91 -4.94
C LEU A 53 -9.90 -10.08 -5.80
N ALA A 54 -9.44 -10.63 -6.94
CA ALA A 54 -8.56 -9.91 -7.86
C ALA A 54 -9.24 -8.68 -8.48
N TYR A 55 -10.49 -8.82 -8.91
CA TYR A 55 -11.30 -7.69 -9.37
C TYR A 55 -11.40 -6.60 -8.30
N ARG A 56 -11.77 -6.96 -7.07
CA ARG A 56 -11.89 -6.02 -5.95
C ARG A 56 -10.61 -5.26 -5.67
N ASN A 57 -9.46 -5.94 -5.69
CA ASN A 57 -8.16 -5.33 -5.49
C ASN A 57 -7.80 -4.37 -6.63
N MET A 58 -8.12 -4.74 -7.87
CA MET A 58 -7.89 -3.91 -9.05
C MET A 58 -8.79 -2.67 -9.10
N ARG A 59 -10.05 -2.80 -8.72
CA ARG A 59 -11.01 -1.67 -8.70
C ARG A 59 -10.56 -0.53 -7.79
N LYS A 60 -9.90 -0.87 -6.67
CA LYS A 60 -9.38 0.11 -5.71
C LYS A 60 -8.04 0.71 -6.10
N ASN A 61 -7.38 0.16 -7.11
CA ASN A 61 -6.09 0.62 -7.58
C ASN A 61 -6.29 1.78 -8.58
N GLU A 62 -5.69 2.94 -8.33
CA GLU A 62 -5.76 4.08 -9.25
C GLU A 62 -5.24 3.74 -10.65
N GLY A 63 -4.23 2.87 -10.74
CA GLY A 63 -3.73 2.32 -12.00
C GLY A 63 -4.82 1.62 -12.84
N GLY A 64 -5.89 1.11 -12.22
CA GLY A 64 -7.04 0.52 -12.91
C GLY A 64 -7.76 1.47 -13.88
N LYS A 65 -7.62 2.77 -13.69
CA LYS A 65 -8.19 3.83 -14.54
C LYS A 65 -7.33 4.15 -15.77
N THR A 66 -6.10 3.64 -15.84
CA THR A 66 -5.17 3.91 -16.94
C THR A 66 -5.30 2.81 -17.99
N PRO A 67 -5.66 3.13 -19.25
CA PRO A 67 -5.86 2.13 -20.29
C PRO A 67 -4.53 1.55 -20.81
N GLY A 68 -4.56 0.26 -21.17
CA GLY A 68 -3.51 -0.41 -21.93
C GLY A 68 -3.55 -0.07 -23.43
N VAL A 69 -3.05 -0.97 -24.27
CA VAL A 69 -3.08 -0.81 -25.75
C VAL A 69 -4.49 -0.95 -26.33
N ASP A 70 -5.40 -1.60 -25.62
CA ASP A 70 -6.80 -1.86 -26.00
C ASP A 70 -7.77 -0.75 -25.60
N GLY A 71 -7.30 0.29 -24.94
CA GLY A 71 -8.13 1.42 -24.48
C GLY A 71 -9.02 1.09 -23.26
N MET A 72 -9.10 -0.17 -22.84
CA MET A 72 -9.97 -0.62 -21.75
C MET A 72 -9.42 -0.26 -20.36
N THR A 73 -10.34 0.03 -19.45
CA THR A 73 -10.09 0.36 -18.05
C THR A 73 -10.93 -0.51 -17.12
N ILE A 74 -10.74 -0.39 -15.82
CA ILE A 74 -11.57 -1.09 -14.84
C ILE A 74 -13.05 -0.70 -14.93
N LYS A 75 -13.37 0.50 -15.42
CA LYS A 75 -14.75 0.97 -15.58
C LYS A 75 -15.53 0.15 -16.62
N ASP A 76 -14.84 -0.36 -17.63
CA ASP A 76 -15.45 -1.19 -18.66
C ASP A 76 -15.80 -2.57 -18.09
N LEU A 77 -14.96 -3.10 -17.20
CA LEU A 77 -15.20 -4.37 -16.51
C LEU A 77 -16.30 -4.25 -15.45
N ASN A 78 -16.46 -3.09 -14.82
CA ASN A 78 -17.47 -2.87 -13.78
C ASN A 78 -18.90 -3.14 -14.25
N LYS A 79 -19.16 -3.03 -15.54
CA LYS A 79 -20.48 -3.18 -16.15
C LYS A 79 -20.84 -4.63 -16.46
N MET A 80 -19.85 -5.54 -16.43
CA MET A 80 -20.06 -6.95 -16.74
C MET A 80 -20.86 -7.64 -15.63
N GLU A 81 -21.65 -8.62 -16.03
CA GLU A 81 -22.29 -9.54 -15.07
C GLU A 81 -21.22 -10.37 -14.36
N GLU A 82 -21.43 -10.68 -13.07
CA GLU A 82 -20.39 -11.31 -12.24
C GLU A 82 -19.95 -12.67 -12.75
N ASN A 83 -20.91 -13.53 -13.15
CA ASN A 83 -20.59 -14.86 -13.65
C ASN A 83 -19.90 -14.79 -15.02
N GLU A 84 -20.34 -13.87 -15.90
CA GLU A 84 -19.71 -13.61 -17.18
C GLU A 84 -18.25 -13.18 -16.99
N PHE A 85 -18.00 -12.24 -16.04
CA PHE A 85 -16.64 -11.79 -15.73
C PHE A 85 -15.74 -12.94 -15.28
N VAL A 86 -16.23 -13.80 -14.36
CA VAL A 86 -15.48 -14.95 -13.86
C VAL A 86 -15.15 -15.91 -14.99
N LEU A 87 -16.14 -16.25 -15.83
CA LEU A 87 -15.94 -17.15 -16.99
C LEU A 87 -14.93 -16.60 -18.00
N VAL A 88 -14.99 -15.30 -18.29
CA VAL A 88 -14.02 -14.64 -19.19
C VAL A 88 -12.60 -14.75 -18.63
N VAL A 89 -12.40 -14.53 -17.32
CA VAL A 89 -11.08 -14.65 -16.69
C VAL A 89 -10.60 -16.10 -16.71
N MET A 90 -11.45 -17.07 -16.37
CA MET A 90 -11.11 -18.50 -16.43
C MET A 90 -10.69 -18.91 -17.86
N ASN A 91 -11.42 -18.47 -18.88
CA ASN A 91 -11.10 -18.76 -20.30
C ASN A 91 -9.76 -18.12 -20.72
N LYS A 92 -9.45 -16.91 -20.22
CA LYS A 92 -8.14 -16.29 -20.43
C LYS A 92 -7.01 -17.14 -19.84
N PHE A 93 -7.19 -17.73 -18.69
CA PHE A 93 -6.18 -18.62 -18.09
C PHE A 93 -5.98 -19.91 -18.87
N ARG A 94 -7.06 -20.52 -19.41
CA ARG A 94 -6.97 -21.77 -20.20
C ARG A 94 -6.10 -21.60 -21.46
N ASN A 95 -6.19 -20.45 -22.11
CA ASN A 95 -5.43 -20.13 -23.32
C ASN A 95 -4.78 -18.75 -23.18
N TYR A 96 -3.85 -18.61 -22.23
CA TYR A 96 -3.27 -17.32 -21.93
C TYR A 96 -2.31 -16.85 -23.03
N HIS A 97 -2.67 -15.71 -23.63
CA HIS A 97 -1.84 -14.94 -24.55
C HIS A 97 -1.87 -13.46 -24.12
N PRO A 98 -0.77 -12.95 -23.54
CA PRO A 98 -0.72 -11.55 -23.11
C PRO A 98 -0.84 -10.62 -24.30
N LYS A 99 -1.57 -9.54 -24.13
CA LYS A 99 -1.57 -8.43 -25.07
C LYS A 99 -0.27 -7.63 -24.91
N ARG A 100 0.04 -6.81 -25.93
CA ARG A 100 1.20 -5.93 -25.89
C ARG A 100 1.13 -4.98 -24.71
N VAL A 101 2.29 -4.72 -24.09
CA VAL A 101 2.42 -3.74 -23.00
C VAL A 101 2.62 -2.36 -23.62
N LYS A 102 1.81 -1.37 -23.21
CA LYS A 102 1.94 0.02 -23.66
C LYS A 102 3.08 0.70 -22.92
N ARG A 103 4.11 1.17 -23.64
CA ARG A 103 5.21 1.97 -23.07
C ARG A 103 4.78 3.42 -22.90
N VAL A 104 5.00 3.97 -21.71
CA VAL A 104 4.83 5.39 -21.40
C VAL A 104 6.09 5.88 -20.70
N GLU A 105 6.57 7.06 -21.06
CA GLU A 105 7.74 7.65 -20.45
C GLU A 105 7.32 8.72 -19.45
N ILE A 106 7.77 8.60 -18.20
CA ILE A 106 7.49 9.56 -17.13
C ILE A 106 8.79 10.30 -16.79
N PRO A 107 8.78 11.65 -16.79
CA PRO A 107 9.98 12.41 -16.45
C PRO A 107 10.41 12.19 -14.99
N LYS A 108 11.70 11.93 -14.77
CA LYS A 108 12.33 11.90 -13.44
C LYS A 108 12.73 13.31 -13.04
N PRO A 109 12.89 13.60 -11.73
CA PRO A 109 13.36 14.91 -11.25
C PRO A 109 14.74 15.33 -11.78
N ASN A 110 15.55 14.39 -12.28
CA ASN A 110 16.87 14.63 -12.87
C ASN A 110 16.83 14.80 -14.40
N GLY A 111 15.65 15.03 -15.00
CA GLY A 111 15.47 15.19 -16.45
C GLY A 111 15.51 13.89 -17.27
N LYS A 112 15.91 12.76 -16.69
CA LYS A 112 15.87 11.47 -17.39
C LYS A 112 14.44 10.93 -17.42
N MET A 113 14.10 10.16 -18.45
CA MET A 113 12.79 9.51 -18.55
C MET A 113 12.78 8.18 -17.81
N ARG A 114 11.64 7.84 -17.20
CA ARG A 114 11.36 6.52 -16.62
C ARG A 114 10.42 5.75 -17.54
N PRO A 115 10.85 4.65 -18.13
CA PRO A 115 10.00 3.85 -18.98
C PRO A 115 9.01 3.05 -18.09
N LEU A 116 7.71 3.31 -18.27
CA LEU A 116 6.64 2.58 -17.59
C LEU A 116 5.92 1.69 -18.60
N GLY A 117 5.71 0.42 -18.27
CA GLY A 117 4.94 -0.52 -19.08
C GLY A 117 3.54 -0.73 -18.51
N ILE A 118 2.52 -0.46 -19.29
CA ILE A 118 1.12 -0.58 -18.87
C ILE A 118 0.48 -1.78 -19.58
N PRO A 119 0.32 -2.95 -18.92
CA PRO A 119 -0.44 -4.07 -19.45
C PRO A 119 -1.92 -3.72 -19.62
N THR A 120 -2.66 -4.47 -20.43
CA THR A 120 -4.12 -4.30 -20.54
C THR A 120 -4.80 -4.59 -19.20
N ILE A 121 -6.02 -4.09 -19.01
CA ILE A 121 -6.74 -4.31 -17.76
C ILE A 121 -6.98 -5.80 -17.50
N TRP A 122 -7.24 -6.57 -18.55
CA TRP A 122 -7.40 -8.02 -18.45
C TRP A 122 -6.11 -8.74 -18.02
N ASP A 123 -4.96 -8.36 -18.60
CA ASP A 123 -3.67 -8.92 -18.18
C ASP A 123 -3.36 -8.56 -16.72
N ARG A 124 -3.74 -7.36 -16.28
CA ARG A 124 -3.59 -6.96 -14.88
C ARG A 124 -4.48 -7.77 -13.93
N ILE A 125 -5.71 -8.15 -14.33
CA ILE A 125 -6.56 -9.07 -13.56
C ILE A 125 -5.89 -10.43 -13.44
N VAL A 126 -5.38 -11.00 -14.55
CA VAL A 126 -4.66 -12.28 -14.54
C VAL A 126 -3.43 -12.20 -13.64
N GLN A 127 -2.63 -11.13 -13.73
CA GLN A 127 -1.49 -10.89 -12.85
C GLN A 127 -1.90 -10.78 -11.38
N GLN A 128 -3.03 -10.14 -11.09
CA GLN A 128 -3.53 -10.00 -9.72
C GLN A 128 -3.98 -11.35 -9.14
N CYS A 129 -4.64 -12.20 -9.93
CA CYS A 129 -5.00 -13.55 -9.49
C CYS A 129 -3.76 -14.37 -9.09
N ILE A 130 -2.70 -14.29 -9.89
CA ILE A 130 -1.43 -14.97 -9.61
C ILE A 130 -0.76 -14.35 -8.38
N LEU A 131 -0.67 -13.01 -8.30
CA LEU A 131 0.00 -12.31 -7.21
C LEU A 131 -0.53 -12.74 -5.84
N GLN A 132 -1.85 -12.78 -5.65
CA GLN A 132 -2.42 -13.01 -4.33
C GLN A 132 -2.23 -14.46 -3.84
N VAL A 133 -2.02 -15.42 -4.74
CA VAL A 133 -1.69 -16.82 -4.41
C VAL A 133 -0.18 -16.99 -4.19
N LEU A 134 0.67 -16.34 -4.98
CA LEU A 134 2.12 -16.46 -4.83
C LEU A 134 2.69 -15.61 -3.68
N GLU A 135 2.05 -14.51 -3.33
CA GLU A 135 2.55 -13.59 -2.28
C GLU A 135 2.74 -14.31 -0.92
N PRO A 136 1.79 -15.10 -0.37
CA PRO A 136 1.99 -15.82 0.89
C PRO A 136 3.16 -16.83 0.81
N ILE A 137 3.30 -17.54 -0.31
CA ILE A 137 4.39 -18.50 -0.53
C ILE A 137 5.75 -17.79 -0.49
N CYS A 138 5.87 -16.70 -1.21
CA CYS A 138 7.11 -15.91 -1.29
C CYS A 138 7.42 -15.21 0.05
N GLU A 139 6.40 -14.63 0.73
CA GLU A 139 6.56 -13.95 2.03
C GLU A 139 7.16 -14.86 3.10
N ALA A 140 6.84 -16.16 3.09
CA ALA A 140 7.39 -17.14 4.00
C ALA A 140 8.90 -17.37 3.82
N LYS A 141 9.42 -17.09 2.61
CA LYS A 141 10.83 -17.33 2.20
C LYS A 141 11.67 -16.05 2.10
N PHE A 142 11.05 -14.88 2.08
CA PHE A 142 11.78 -13.63 1.96
C PHE A 142 12.57 -13.28 3.20
N PHE A 143 13.78 -12.80 2.98
CA PHE A 143 14.68 -12.39 4.04
C PHE A 143 14.07 -11.28 4.93
N GLU A 144 14.31 -11.31 6.23
CA GLU A 144 13.65 -10.43 7.20
C GLU A 144 13.92 -8.94 6.96
N ARG A 145 15.11 -8.57 6.49
CA ARG A 145 15.50 -7.17 6.25
C ARG A 145 15.26 -6.66 4.83
N SER A 146 14.53 -7.40 4.02
CA SER A 146 13.93 -6.90 2.79
C SER A 146 12.57 -6.25 3.11
N ASN A 147 12.38 -4.97 2.78
CA ASN A 147 11.22 -4.18 3.25
C ASN A 147 10.32 -3.65 2.13
N GLY A 148 10.86 -3.40 0.92
CA GLY A 148 10.11 -2.83 -0.20
C GLY A 148 9.10 -3.79 -0.83
N PHE A 149 7.96 -3.30 -1.27
CA PHE A 149 6.90 -4.07 -1.94
C PHE A 149 6.34 -5.26 -1.17
N ARG A 150 6.53 -5.31 0.13
CA ARG A 150 6.08 -6.39 1.00
C ARG A 150 4.95 -5.96 1.92
N PRO A 151 3.99 -6.84 2.25
CA PRO A 151 2.90 -6.53 3.15
C PRO A 151 3.40 -6.20 4.56
N ASN A 152 2.74 -5.23 5.20
CA ASN A 152 3.02 -4.80 6.57
C ASN A 152 4.48 -4.35 6.84
N ARG A 153 5.21 -3.97 5.80
CA ARG A 153 6.54 -3.36 5.87
C ARG A 153 6.51 -1.95 5.34
N SER A 154 7.42 -1.11 5.85
CA SER A 154 7.44 0.31 5.55
C SER A 154 8.87 0.85 5.48
N VAL A 155 8.99 2.07 4.96
CA VAL A 155 10.23 2.85 5.02
C VAL A 155 10.71 3.01 6.46
N GLU A 156 9.79 3.23 7.43
CA GLU A 156 10.12 3.32 8.86
C GLU A 156 10.86 2.06 9.36
N ASN A 157 10.43 0.86 8.92
CA ASN A 157 11.10 -0.38 9.32
C ASN A 157 12.52 -0.48 8.72
N ALA A 158 12.72 -0.09 7.47
CA ALA A 158 14.04 -0.07 6.84
C ALA A 158 14.97 0.92 7.54
N MET A 159 14.50 2.14 7.82
CA MET A 159 15.30 3.16 8.53
C MET A 159 15.63 2.72 9.96
N ALA A 160 14.68 2.09 10.69
CA ALA A 160 14.95 1.53 12.00
C ALA A 160 16.10 0.50 11.97
N GLN A 161 16.11 -0.35 10.94
CA GLN A 161 17.18 -1.33 10.73
C GLN A 161 18.52 -0.64 10.44
N CYS A 162 18.56 0.37 9.57
CA CYS A 162 19.78 1.15 9.30
C CYS A 162 20.34 1.81 10.56
N TYR A 163 19.48 2.45 11.36
CA TYR A 163 19.89 3.10 12.60
C TYR A 163 20.47 2.09 13.61
N LYS A 164 19.87 0.91 13.70
CA LYS A 164 20.41 -0.16 14.56
C LYS A 164 21.80 -0.61 14.10
N MET A 165 22.02 -0.83 12.81
CA MET A 165 23.32 -1.26 12.29
C MET A 165 24.39 -0.21 12.57
N ALA A 166 24.11 1.07 12.32
CA ALA A 166 25.06 2.13 12.54
C ALA A 166 25.28 2.46 14.03
N GLN A 167 24.22 2.59 14.83
CA GLN A 167 24.34 3.04 16.23
C GLN A 167 24.68 1.89 17.19
N MET A 168 23.93 0.77 17.13
CA MET A 168 24.09 -0.32 18.12
C MET A 168 25.21 -1.30 17.74
N TYR A 169 25.32 -1.65 16.45
CA TYR A 169 26.34 -2.58 15.97
C TYR A 169 27.64 -1.89 15.57
N LYS A 170 27.67 -0.55 15.62
CA LYS A 170 28.85 0.28 15.32
C LYS A 170 29.45 0.00 13.94
N LEU A 171 28.58 -0.22 12.94
CA LEU A 171 28.97 -0.47 11.56
C LEU A 171 28.89 0.84 10.78
N HIS A 172 30.01 1.52 10.66
CA HIS A 172 30.06 2.91 10.17
C HIS A 172 30.43 3.01 8.69
N TYR A 173 30.78 1.91 8.03
CA TYR A 173 31.03 1.89 6.59
C TYR A 173 29.84 1.29 5.87
N VAL A 174 29.24 2.06 4.98
CA VAL A 174 28.04 1.68 4.22
C VAL A 174 28.41 1.55 2.76
N VAL A 175 28.20 0.35 2.21
CA VAL A 175 28.29 0.10 0.78
C VAL A 175 26.92 0.35 0.16
N ASP A 176 26.88 1.34 -0.73
CA ASP A 176 25.72 1.68 -1.56
C ASP A 176 25.92 1.08 -2.95
N VAL A 177 25.04 0.20 -3.38
CA VAL A 177 25.11 -0.43 -4.70
C VAL A 177 23.84 -0.10 -5.50
N ASP A 178 24.02 0.53 -6.65
CA ASP A 178 22.93 0.81 -7.60
C ASP A 178 22.94 -0.20 -8.75
N ILE A 179 21.85 -0.94 -8.94
CA ILE A 179 21.72 -1.89 -10.04
C ILE A 179 21.25 -1.14 -11.29
N LYS A 180 22.01 -1.28 -12.39
CA LYS A 180 21.73 -0.60 -13.65
C LYS A 180 20.43 -1.12 -14.29
N GLY A 181 19.39 -0.27 -14.30
CA GLY A 181 18.13 -0.59 -14.94
C GLY A 181 17.51 -1.91 -14.47
N PHE A 182 17.47 -2.15 -13.16
CA PHE A 182 17.12 -3.43 -12.56
C PHE A 182 15.89 -4.10 -13.20
N PHE A 183 14.74 -3.41 -13.25
CA PHE A 183 13.51 -3.97 -13.81
C PHE A 183 13.61 -4.34 -15.29
N ASP A 184 14.43 -3.65 -16.06
CA ASP A 184 14.60 -3.87 -17.50
C ASP A 184 15.64 -4.97 -17.81
N ASN A 185 16.41 -5.42 -16.80
CA ASN A 185 17.52 -6.38 -16.98
C ASN A 185 17.32 -7.73 -16.28
N VAL A 186 16.16 -7.99 -15.66
CA VAL A 186 15.87 -9.28 -14.99
C VAL A 186 15.91 -10.41 -16.02
N ASP A 187 16.74 -11.41 -15.78
CA ASP A 187 16.83 -12.63 -16.61
C ASP A 187 15.60 -13.52 -16.37
N HIS A 188 14.82 -13.79 -17.43
CA HIS A 188 13.58 -14.57 -17.34
C HIS A 188 13.82 -16.01 -16.92
N ALA A 189 14.86 -16.67 -17.47
CA ALA A 189 15.15 -18.07 -17.19
C ALA A 189 15.62 -18.23 -15.72
N LYS A 190 16.46 -17.31 -15.25
CA LYS A 190 16.92 -17.27 -13.85
C LYS A 190 15.75 -17.04 -12.91
N LEU A 191 14.88 -16.09 -13.17
CA LEU A 191 13.69 -15.80 -12.36
C LEU A 191 12.77 -17.02 -12.26
N LEU A 192 12.49 -17.73 -13.34
CA LEU A 192 11.66 -18.93 -13.31
C LEU A 192 12.31 -20.06 -12.49
N LYS A 193 13.64 -20.23 -12.57
CA LYS A 193 14.38 -21.16 -11.70
C LYS A 193 14.30 -20.76 -10.22
N GLN A 194 14.35 -19.46 -9.91
CA GLN A 194 14.21 -18.96 -8.54
C GLN A 194 12.79 -19.20 -7.99
N LEU A 195 11.75 -18.97 -8.79
CA LEU A 195 10.36 -19.32 -8.40
C LEU A 195 10.23 -20.81 -8.09
N TRP A 196 10.80 -21.67 -8.96
CA TRP A 196 10.84 -23.11 -8.73
C TRP A 196 11.54 -23.48 -7.43
N SER A 197 12.68 -22.87 -7.15
CA SER A 197 13.47 -23.10 -5.91
C SER A 197 12.76 -22.62 -4.65
N LEU A 198 11.89 -21.60 -4.75
CA LEU A 198 11.04 -21.15 -3.66
C LEU A 198 9.86 -22.10 -3.38
N GLY A 199 9.68 -23.14 -4.20
CA GLY A 199 8.63 -24.14 -4.05
C GLY A 199 7.44 -23.96 -5.00
N ILE A 200 7.45 -22.96 -5.88
CA ILE A 200 6.40 -22.73 -6.89
C ILE A 200 6.69 -23.65 -8.07
N GLN A 201 6.17 -24.89 -8.03
CA GLN A 201 6.50 -25.97 -8.97
C GLN A 201 5.33 -26.33 -9.90
N ASP A 202 4.27 -25.54 -9.95
CA ASP A 202 3.19 -25.69 -10.93
C ASP A 202 3.66 -25.19 -12.30
N ARG A 203 3.85 -26.13 -13.25
CA ARG A 203 4.35 -25.83 -14.59
C ARG A 203 3.39 -24.94 -15.39
N ARG A 204 2.08 -25.05 -15.17
CA ARG A 204 1.07 -24.20 -15.85
C ARG A 204 1.23 -22.75 -15.42
N VAL A 205 1.40 -22.52 -14.13
CA VAL A 205 1.61 -21.17 -13.56
C VAL A 205 2.92 -20.57 -14.08
N LEU A 206 4.01 -21.33 -14.05
CA LEU A 206 5.31 -20.87 -14.56
C LEU A 206 5.27 -20.57 -16.07
N ALA A 207 4.55 -21.37 -16.86
CA ALA A 207 4.35 -21.10 -18.28
C ALA A 207 3.58 -19.80 -18.53
N ILE A 208 2.55 -19.51 -17.74
CA ILE A 208 1.80 -18.25 -17.79
C ILE A 208 2.71 -17.07 -17.44
N ILE A 209 3.48 -17.17 -16.35
CA ILE A 209 4.45 -16.12 -15.96
C ILE A 209 5.49 -15.91 -17.06
N SER A 210 6.01 -16.98 -17.66
CA SER A 210 6.95 -16.89 -18.80
C SER A 210 6.35 -16.13 -19.99
N LYS A 211 5.09 -16.42 -20.34
CA LYS A 211 4.39 -15.68 -21.40
C LYS A 211 4.21 -14.19 -21.04
N MET A 212 3.88 -13.87 -19.79
CA MET A 212 3.77 -12.49 -19.31
C MET A 212 5.08 -11.71 -19.44
N LEU A 213 6.20 -12.33 -19.05
CA LEU A 213 7.52 -11.73 -19.14
C LEU A 213 7.95 -11.46 -20.59
N LYS A 214 7.57 -12.34 -21.51
CA LYS A 214 7.87 -12.25 -22.96
C LYS A 214 6.89 -11.39 -23.74
N ALA A 215 5.90 -10.76 -23.09
CA ALA A 215 4.93 -9.91 -23.76
C ALA A 215 5.62 -8.77 -24.52
N GLU A 216 5.26 -8.58 -25.79
CA GLU A 216 5.79 -7.50 -26.63
C GLU A 216 5.45 -6.13 -26.05
N VAL A 217 6.33 -5.16 -26.26
CA VAL A 217 6.17 -3.77 -25.82
C VAL A 217 5.90 -2.87 -27.02
N LYS A 218 4.77 -2.14 -26.97
CA LYS A 218 4.47 -1.08 -27.95
C LYS A 218 5.06 0.24 -27.44
N LEU A 219 6.06 0.76 -28.17
CA LEU A 219 6.74 2.02 -27.86
C LEU A 219 5.87 3.24 -28.22
N PRO A 220 6.17 4.45 -27.68
CA PRO A 220 5.43 5.67 -27.98
C PRO A 220 5.40 6.03 -29.48
N ASN A 221 6.46 5.70 -30.22
CA ASN A 221 6.55 5.88 -31.66
C ASN A 221 5.76 4.85 -32.49
N GLY A 222 5.05 3.91 -31.83
CA GLY A 222 4.26 2.87 -32.48
C GLY A 222 5.03 1.57 -32.79
N THR A 223 6.35 1.54 -32.71
CA THR A 223 7.15 0.33 -32.96
C THR A 223 6.92 -0.73 -31.90
N ILE A 224 7.11 -2.00 -32.27
CA ILE A 224 6.94 -3.15 -31.41
C ILE A 224 8.31 -3.72 -31.06
N GLN A 225 8.60 -3.86 -29.78
CA GLN A 225 9.83 -4.43 -29.27
C GLN A 225 9.54 -5.76 -28.56
N LYS A 226 10.30 -6.81 -28.90
CA LYS A 226 10.28 -8.08 -28.17
C LYS A 226 10.90 -7.90 -26.78
N SER A 227 10.38 -8.61 -25.79
CA SER A 227 10.89 -8.61 -24.42
C SER A 227 11.68 -9.90 -24.18
N GLU A 228 13.00 -9.83 -24.24
CA GLU A 228 13.90 -10.97 -24.00
C GLU A 228 14.33 -11.04 -22.53
N LYS A 229 14.33 -9.92 -21.84
CA LYS A 229 14.65 -9.76 -20.42
C LYS A 229 13.84 -8.63 -19.80
N GLY A 230 13.84 -8.57 -18.49
CA GLY A 230 13.15 -7.53 -17.71
C GLY A 230 11.74 -7.91 -17.29
N THR A 231 11.21 -7.11 -16.38
CA THR A 231 9.81 -7.16 -15.94
C THR A 231 9.16 -5.80 -16.21
N PRO A 232 7.92 -5.73 -16.72
CA PRO A 232 7.30 -4.44 -17.04
C PRO A 232 7.19 -3.56 -15.79
N GLN A 233 7.83 -2.37 -15.79
CA GLN A 233 7.65 -1.38 -14.73
C GLN A 233 6.22 -0.85 -14.77
N GLY A 234 5.32 -1.39 -13.93
CA GLY A 234 3.89 -1.09 -13.91
C GLY A 234 3.00 -2.34 -14.01
N GLY A 235 3.60 -3.51 -14.25
CA GLY A 235 2.93 -4.80 -14.07
C GLY A 235 2.62 -5.05 -12.59
N ILE A 236 1.47 -5.65 -12.32
CA ILE A 236 1.00 -5.93 -10.94
C ILE A 236 1.90 -6.95 -10.24
N LEU A 237 2.39 -7.93 -10.98
CA LEU A 237 3.24 -9.01 -10.46
C LEU A 237 4.72 -8.59 -10.33
N SER A 238 5.17 -7.57 -11.08
CA SER A 238 6.58 -7.18 -11.17
C SER A 238 7.25 -6.87 -9.83
N PRO A 239 6.60 -6.21 -8.84
CA PRO A 239 7.19 -5.97 -7.52
C PRO A 239 7.49 -7.25 -6.73
N LEU A 240 6.62 -8.26 -6.82
CA LEU A 240 6.86 -9.58 -6.20
C LEU A 240 8.04 -10.28 -6.86
N LEU A 241 8.04 -10.32 -8.21
CA LEU A 241 9.12 -10.95 -8.97
C LEU A 241 10.48 -10.27 -8.75
N ALA A 242 10.51 -8.95 -8.61
CA ALA A 242 11.70 -8.19 -8.23
C ALA A 242 12.26 -8.65 -6.87
N ASN A 243 11.39 -8.85 -5.89
CA ASN A 243 11.80 -9.37 -4.59
C ASN A 243 12.28 -10.83 -4.67
N VAL A 244 11.69 -11.67 -5.53
CA VAL A 244 12.15 -13.05 -5.76
C VAL A 244 13.59 -13.04 -6.29
N VAL A 245 13.90 -12.20 -7.28
CA VAL A 245 15.25 -12.10 -7.86
C VAL A 245 16.28 -11.73 -6.81
N LEU A 246 16.03 -10.67 -6.04
CA LEU A 246 16.99 -10.16 -5.07
C LEU A 246 16.99 -10.91 -3.72
N ASN A 247 16.03 -11.80 -3.47
CA ASN A 247 16.01 -12.61 -2.27
C ASN A 247 17.25 -13.52 -2.16
N GLU A 248 17.76 -13.99 -3.30
CA GLU A 248 18.99 -14.80 -3.36
C GLU A 248 20.21 -13.99 -2.88
N LEU A 249 20.31 -12.73 -3.27
CA LEU A 249 21.33 -11.79 -2.77
C LEU A 249 21.20 -11.56 -1.26
N ASP A 250 19.98 -11.35 -0.76
CA ASP A 250 19.75 -11.12 0.67
C ASP A 250 20.25 -12.28 1.53
N TRP A 251 19.89 -13.51 1.15
CA TRP A 251 20.31 -14.72 1.85
C TRP A 251 21.80 -15.00 1.69
N TRP A 252 22.36 -14.71 0.51
CA TRP A 252 23.79 -14.87 0.29
C TRP A 252 24.61 -13.92 1.18
N ILE A 253 24.28 -12.62 1.24
CA ILE A 253 24.96 -11.68 2.14
C ILE A 253 24.79 -12.10 3.60
N ALA A 254 23.60 -12.53 4.01
CA ALA A 254 23.36 -12.99 5.37
C ALA A 254 24.21 -14.23 5.71
N SER A 255 24.47 -15.12 4.74
CA SER A 255 25.30 -16.32 4.93
C SER A 255 26.77 -15.98 5.14
N GLN A 256 27.27 -14.83 4.66
CA GLN A 256 28.68 -14.45 4.82
C GLN A 256 29.05 -14.13 6.27
N TRP A 257 28.10 -13.71 7.09
CA TRP A 257 28.31 -13.37 8.49
C TRP A 257 27.16 -13.80 9.40
N GLU A 258 26.00 -13.22 9.28
CA GLU A 258 24.90 -13.33 10.25
C GLU A 258 24.40 -14.76 10.46
N LEU A 259 24.29 -15.51 9.38
CA LEU A 259 23.81 -16.90 9.36
C LEU A 259 24.95 -17.91 9.30
N PHE A 260 26.19 -17.44 9.22
CA PHE A 260 27.34 -18.34 9.20
C PHE A 260 27.32 -19.25 10.44
N PRO A 261 27.48 -20.58 10.30
CA PRO A 261 27.49 -21.48 11.43
C PRO A 261 28.69 -21.19 12.33
N ALA A 262 28.47 -21.03 13.63
CA ALA A 262 29.52 -20.94 14.61
C ALA A 262 29.72 -22.33 15.24
N LYS A 263 30.95 -22.82 15.27
CA LYS A 263 31.29 -24.10 15.87
C LYS A 263 30.84 -24.13 17.34
N ASP A 264 30.27 -25.24 17.78
CA ASP A 264 29.82 -25.49 19.16
C ASP A 264 28.81 -24.42 19.70
N PHE A 265 28.00 -23.85 18.82
CA PHE A 265 26.97 -22.91 19.22
C PHE A 265 25.57 -23.52 19.09
N VAL A 266 24.91 -23.69 20.24
CA VAL A 266 23.48 -24.00 20.30
C VAL A 266 22.70 -22.70 20.48
N GLU A 267 21.74 -22.46 19.63
CA GLU A 267 20.90 -21.26 19.69
C GLU A 267 19.94 -21.36 20.89
N MET A 268 20.26 -20.65 21.97
CA MET A 268 19.37 -20.60 23.13
C MET A 268 18.22 -19.64 22.91
N GLN A 269 17.01 -20.08 23.12
CA GLN A 269 15.84 -19.24 23.15
C GLN A 269 15.88 -18.29 24.37
N ARG A 270 15.41 -17.07 24.20
CA ARG A 270 15.26 -16.14 25.34
C ARG A 270 14.19 -16.66 26.30
N PRO A 271 14.35 -16.45 27.62
CA PRO A 271 13.33 -16.85 28.60
C PRO A 271 11.95 -16.25 28.36
N ASP A 272 11.89 -15.08 27.70
CA ASP A 272 10.64 -14.38 27.33
C ASP A 272 9.98 -14.92 26.04
N GLY A 273 10.48 -16.00 25.47
CA GLY A 273 9.96 -16.60 24.22
C GLY A 273 10.08 -15.72 22.97
N LYS A 274 10.64 -14.50 23.09
CA LYS A 274 10.64 -13.48 21.99
C LYS A 274 11.83 -13.62 21.04
N GLY A 275 12.46 -14.76 20.97
CA GLY A 275 13.54 -15.06 20.03
C GLY A 275 14.79 -15.64 20.68
N SER A 276 15.81 -15.90 19.87
CA SER A 276 17.06 -16.51 20.32
C SER A 276 18.11 -15.46 20.70
N ASN A 277 18.97 -15.83 21.67
CA ASN A 277 20.10 -15.01 22.05
C ASN A 277 21.31 -15.30 21.15
N ARG A 278 21.56 -14.42 20.19
CA ARG A 278 22.65 -14.53 19.22
C ARG A 278 23.94 -13.81 19.66
N SER A 279 23.98 -13.19 20.84
CA SER A 279 25.15 -12.41 21.27
C SER A 279 26.42 -13.25 21.43
N VAL A 280 26.31 -14.48 21.90
CA VAL A 280 27.44 -15.39 22.01
C VAL A 280 27.94 -15.80 20.63
N LYS A 281 27.06 -16.13 19.71
CA LYS A 281 27.39 -16.42 18.31
C LYS A 281 28.18 -15.30 17.68
N TYR A 282 27.67 -14.07 17.78
CA TYR A 282 28.31 -12.90 17.17
C TYR A 282 29.69 -12.61 17.77
N ARG A 283 29.88 -12.74 19.10
CA ARG A 283 31.20 -12.64 19.74
C ARG A 283 32.21 -13.68 19.22
N ARG A 284 31.76 -14.90 18.94
CA ARG A 284 32.63 -15.93 18.34
C ARG A 284 32.98 -15.61 16.90
N LEU A 285 32.01 -15.16 16.09
CA LEU A 285 32.24 -14.76 14.70
C LEU A 285 33.15 -13.52 14.60
N GLU A 286 33.10 -12.58 15.55
CA GLU A 286 33.99 -11.41 15.62
C GLU A 286 35.47 -11.80 15.84
N ARG A 287 35.73 -12.96 16.45
CA ARG A 287 37.10 -13.50 16.59
C ARG A 287 37.59 -14.27 15.37
N SER A 288 36.71 -14.46 14.37
CA SER A 288 37.06 -15.17 13.13
C SER A 288 37.62 -14.20 12.07
N ARG A 289 38.06 -14.76 10.93
CA ARG A 289 38.48 -13.95 9.74
C ARG A 289 37.30 -13.52 8.86
N LEU A 290 36.05 -13.83 9.24
CA LEU A 290 34.85 -13.46 8.49
C LEU A 290 34.64 -11.95 8.54
N LYS A 291 34.09 -11.40 7.47
CA LYS A 291 33.81 -9.97 7.36
C LYS A 291 32.39 -9.67 7.88
N LYS A 292 32.30 -8.84 8.93
CA LYS A 292 31.05 -8.47 9.55
C LYS A 292 30.23 -7.59 8.62
N CYS A 293 29.14 -8.12 8.08
CA CYS A 293 28.28 -7.36 7.17
C CYS A 293 26.79 -7.66 7.40
N PHE A 294 25.95 -6.65 7.19
CA PHE A 294 24.50 -6.76 7.28
C PHE A 294 23.85 -5.96 6.14
N ILE A 295 22.90 -6.58 5.45
CA ILE A 295 22.12 -5.91 4.40
C ILE A 295 20.80 -5.36 4.95
N VAL A 296 20.40 -4.18 4.49
CA VAL A 296 19.05 -3.62 4.62
C VAL A 296 18.60 -3.23 3.21
N ARG A 297 17.50 -3.83 2.74
CA ARG A 297 16.99 -3.63 1.38
C ARG A 297 15.57 -3.09 1.35
N TYR A 298 15.30 -2.19 0.41
CA TYR A 298 13.97 -1.68 0.07
C TYR A 298 13.78 -1.73 -1.46
N ALA A 299 13.14 -2.76 -1.98
CA ALA A 299 13.05 -3.08 -3.41
C ALA A 299 14.45 -3.31 -4.03
N ASP A 300 14.84 -2.53 -5.02
CA ASP A 300 16.15 -2.53 -5.68
C ASP A 300 17.20 -1.63 -4.98
N ASP A 301 16.79 -0.78 -4.06
CA ASP A 301 17.67 0.08 -3.27
C ASP A 301 18.10 -0.65 -1.98
N PHE A 302 19.40 -0.85 -1.77
CA PHE A 302 19.91 -1.54 -0.61
C PHE A 302 21.26 -1.00 -0.11
N LYS A 303 21.49 -1.20 1.18
CA LYS A 303 22.70 -0.81 1.87
C LYS A 303 23.32 -1.98 2.62
N ILE A 304 24.64 -2.09 2.54
CA ILE A 304 25.38 -3.10 3.30
C ILE A 304 26.27 -2.38 4.30
N PHE A 305 26.07 -2.70 5.58
CA PHE A 305 26.79 -2.10 6.70
C PHE A 305 27.98 -2.97 7.08
N CYS A 306 29.18 -2.38 7.15
CA CYS A 306 30.45 -3.02 7.44
C CYS A 306 31.17 -2.31 8.59
N GLY A 307 32.13 -3.00 9.23
CA GLY A 307 32.89 -2.48 10.36
C GLY A 307 33.98 -1.51 9.99
N ASN A 308 34.67 -1.73 8.86
CA ASN A 308 35.80 -0.92 8.39
C ASN A 308 35.81 -0.82 6.86
N PHE A 309 36.67 0.05 6.32
CA PHE A 309 36.77 0.32 4.89
C PHE A 309 37.22 -0.91 4.07
N GLU A 310 38.20 -1.66 4.57
CA GLU A 310 38.72 -2.85 3.88
C GLU A 310 37.67 -3.94 3.74
N GLU A 311 36.86 -4.15 4.79
CA GLU A 311 35.71 -5.06 4.73
C GLU A 311 34.68 -4.57 3.74
N ALA A 312 34.34 -3.28 3.78
CA ALA A 312 33.39 -2.68 2.86
C ALA A 312 33.82 -2.85 1.40
N LYS A 313 35.10 -2.60 1.09
CA LYS A 313 35.67 -2.75 -0.25
C LYS A 313 35.62 -4.18 -0.77
N ARG A 314 35.93 -5.15 0.08
CA ARG A 314 35.85 -6.58 -0.28
C ARG A 314 34.41 -7.03 -0.51
N ILE A 315 33.49 -6.56 0.32
CA ILE A 315 32.05 -6.87 0.17
C ILE A 315 31.49 -6.20 -1.10
N GLU A 316 31.86 -4.96 -1.42
CA GLU A 316 31.48 -4.29 -2.67
C GLU A 316 31.84 -5.15 -3.88
N LEU A 317 33.13 -5.55 -4.00
CA LEU A 317 33.59 -6.38 -5.11
C LEU A 317 32.89 -7.75 -5.17
N ALA A 318 32.67 -8.38 -4.03
CA ALA A 318 31.98 -9.66 -3.97
C ALA A 318 30.49 -9.55 -4.37
N VAL A 319 29.84 -8.45 -4.01
CA VAL A 319 28.44 -8.17 -4.39
C VAL A 319 28.35 -7.87 -5.89
N GLU A 320 29.27 -7.10 -6.46
CA GLU A 320 29.33 -6.85 -7.91
C GLU A 320 29.49 -8.15 -8.69
N ASP A 321 30.43 -9.02 -8.26
CA ASP A 321 30.65 -10.31 -8.88
C ASP A 321 29.43 -11.24 -8.76
N PHE A 322 28.78 -11.28 -7.59
CA PHE A 322 27.56 -12.04 -7.37
C PHE A 322 26.41 -11.56 -8.26
N LEU A 323 26.17 -10.24 -8.33
CA LEU A 323 25.13 -9.65 -9.17
C LEU A 323 25.37 -10.00 -10.65
N LEU A 324 26.61 -9.86 -11.12
CA LEU A 324 26.97 -10.11 -12.51
C LEU A 324 26.89 -11.60 -12.87
N LYS A 325 27.58 -12.45 -12.13
CA LYS A 325 27.71 -13.89 -12.48
C LYS A 325 26.51 -14.72 -12.06
N ARG A 326 25.87 -14.38 -10.95
CA ARG A 326 24.79 -15.19 -10.38
C ARG A 326 23.40 -14.71 -10.77
N LEU A 327 23.20 -13.39 -10.86
CA LEU A 327 21.89 -12.79 -11.17
C LEU A 327 21.82 -12.17 -12.58
N HIS A 328 22.95 -12.11 -13.30
CA HIS A 328 23.07 -11.49 -14.62
C HIS A 328 22.68 -10.00 -14.61
N LEU A 329 23.03 -9.30 -13.51
CA LEU A 329 22.71 -7.89 -13.29
C LEU A 329 24.00 -7.07 -13.20
N GLU A 330 24.09 -5.97 -13.94
CA GLU A 330 25.21 -5.04 -13.89
C GLU A 330 24.98 -3.96 -12.82
N THR A 331 26.05 -3.53 -12.15
CA THR A 331 26.05 -2.39 -11.23
C THR A 331 26.35 -1.08 -11.97
N SER A 332 25.86 0.03 -11.43
CA SER A 332 26.21 1.38 -11.89
C SER A 332 27.43 1.87 -11.13
N LYS A 333 28.62 1.80 -11.73
CA LYS A 333 29.88 2.24 -11.11
C LYS A 333 29.86 3.71 -10.64
N GLU A 334 29.13 4.56 -11.37
CA GLU A 334 29.02 5.99 -11.02
C GLU A 334 28.22 6.26 -9.74
N LYS A 335 27.35 5.32 -9.34
CA LYS A 335 26.47 5.46 -8.19
C LYS A 335 26.78 4.49 -7.07
N THR A 336 27.60 3.48 -7.34
CA THR A 336 28.11 2.57 -6.31
C THR A 336 29.20 3.28 -5.53
N SER A 337 29.09 3.30 -4.20
CA SER A 337 30.03 4.03 -3.34
C SER A 337 30.11 3.45 -1.94
N ILE A 338 31.24 3.72 -1.26
CA ILE A 338 31.41 3.41 0.15
C ILE A 338 31.40 4.70 0.95
N THR A 339 30.46 4.83 1.87
CA THR A 339 30.30 6.00 2.74
C THR A 339 30.77 5.69 4.16
N ASN A 340 31.69 6.52 4.71
CA ASN A 340 32.00 6.52 6.14
C ASN A 340 31.01 7.43 6.86
N LEU A 341 30.13 6.85 7.67
CA LEU A 341 29.07 7.55 8.42
C LEU A 341 29.58 8.49 9.51
N GLU A 342 30.80 8.35 9.96
CA GLU A 342 31.40 9.28 10.93
C GLU A 342 31.71 10.64 10.29
N ARG A 343 31.98 10.65 9.00
CA ARG A 343 32.38 11.85 8.24
C ARG A 343 31.25 12.36 7.35
N ASN A 344 30.59 11.47 6.61
CA ASN A 344 29.67 11.81 5.53
C ASN A 344 28.27 11.24 5.78
N TYR A 345 27.25 11.90 5.22
CA TYR A 345 25.90 11.39 5.19
C TYR A 345 25.74 10.31 4.11
N SER A 346 25.11 9.19 4.46
CA SER A 346 24.57 8.24 3.48
C SER A 346 23.09 8.55 3.25
N GLU A 347 22.65 8.56 1.99
CA GLU A 347 21.26 8.81 1.62
C GLU A 347 20.50 7.49 1.41
N PHE A 348 19.30 7.35 1.97
CA PHE A 348 18.43 6.20 1.78
C PHE A 348 16.96 6.61 1.91
N LEU A 349 16.13 6.24 0.92
CA LEU A 349 14.68 6.44 0.94
C LEU A 349 14.23 7.88 1.24
N GLY A 350 14.98 8.86 0.75
CA GLY A 350 14.70 10.28 0.96
C GLY A 350 15.20 10.85 2.30
N PHE A 351 15.89 10.05 3.09
CA PHE A 351 16.62 10.48 4.30
C PHE A 351 18.11 10.53 4.02
N LYS A 352 18.84 11.40 4.74
CA LYS A 352 20.29 11.34 4.89
C LYS A 352 20.63 11.16 6.36
N PHE A 353 21.58 10.28 6.66
CA PHE A 353 21.97 9.97 8.04
C PHE A 353 23.46 9.74 8.19
N LYS A 354 23.99 10.10 9.35
CA LYS A 354 25.37 9.84 9.79
C LYS A 354 25.38 9.54 11.28
N VAL A 355 26.52 9.16 11.81
CA VAL A 355 26.75 8.97 13.24
C VAL A 355 27.69 10.03 13.81
N TYR A 356 27.53 10.32 15.09
CA TYR A 356 28.47 11.10 15.87
C TYR A 356 28.67 10.46 17.24
N GLN A 357 29.83 10.68 17.82
CA GLN A 357 30.13 10.17 19.16
C GLN A 357 29.62 11.13 20.23
N LYS A 358 28.92 10.60 21.22
CA LYS A 358 28.47 11.34 22.39
C LYS A 358 28.88 10.57 23.66
N GLY A 359 29.95 10.98 24.28
CA GLY A 359 30.60 10.20 25.34
C GLY A 359 31.10 8.85 24.77
N ASN A 360 30.74 7.75 25.41
CA ASN A 360 31.08 6.39 24.97
C ASN A 360 30.10 5.79 23.95
N ASP A 361 29.01 6.51 23.63
CA ASP A 361 27.95 6.03 22.76
C ASP A 361 27.98 6.71 21.40
N TRP A 362 27.61 5.95 20.37
CA TRP A 362 27.32 6.47 19.05
C TRP A 362 25.83 6.85 18.92
N ARG A 363 25.57 8.00 18.29
CA ARG A 363 24.21 8.50 18.06
C ARG A 363 24.00 8.79 16.58
N ILE A 364 22.78 8.55 16.12
CA ILE A 364 22.34 8.89 14.76
C ILE A 364 21.94 10.36 14.69
N VAL A 365 22.41 11.03 13.66
CA VAL A 365 21.83 12.29 13.14
C VAL A 365 21.24 11.99 11.78
N SER A 366 19.99 12.30 11.60
CA SER A 366 19.29 12.10 10.33
C SER A 366 18.37 13.26 10.00
N HIS A 367 18.35 13.59 8.72
CA HIS A 367 17.60 14.68 8.10
C HIS A 367 16.77 14.16 6.92
N MET A 368 15.90 14.99 6.40
CA MET A 368 15.41 14.85 5.04
C MET A 368 16.60 14.97 4.07
N SER A 369 16.62 14.18 2.99
CA SER A 369 17.62 14.40 1.92
C SER A 369 17.39 15.75 1.23
N ASP A 370 18.42 16.33 0.64
CA ASP A 370 18.34 17.65 0.02
C ASP A 370 17.31 17.66 -1.14
N LYS A 371 17.24 16.56 -1.89
CA LYS A 371 16.23 16.35 -2.94
C LYS A 371 14.80 16.33 -2.37
N ALA A 372 14.60 15.61 -1.26
CA ALA A 372 13.30 15.53 -0.61
C ALA A 372 12.88 16.89 -0.05
N MET A 373 13.81 17.63 0.55
CA MET A 373 13.58 18.97 1.07
C MET A 373 13.17 19.94 -0.03
N ASN A 374 13.92 19.99 -1.14
CA ASN A 374 13.63 20.88 -2.26
C ASN A 374 12.27 20.56 -2.92
N ARG A 375 11.99 19.28 -3.18
CA ARG A 375 10.69 18.85 -3.70
C ARG A 375 9.54 19.23 -2.76
N THR A 376 9.74 19.08 -1.45
CA THR A 376 8.73 19.46 -0.45
C THR A 376 8.45 20.96 -0.49
N LYS A 377 9.50 21.80 -0.59
CA LYS A 377 9.38 23.25 -0.74
C LYS A 377 8.55 23.62 -1.97
N GLU A 378 8.82 23.01 -3.11
CA GLU A 378 8.10 23.25 -4.36
C GLU A 378 6.62 22.87 -4.24
N ASN A 379 6.32 21.65 -3.80
CA ASN A 379 4.94 21.18 -3.64
C ASN A 379 4.12 22.07 -2.68
N ILE A 380 4.74 22.55 -1.59
CA ILE A 380 4.07 23.43 -0.64
C ILE A 380 3.83 24.81 -1.24
N LYS A 381 4.81 25.38 -1.98
CA LYS A 381 4.63 26.66 -2.68
C LYS A 381 3.49 26.60 -3.66
N GLU A 382 3.43 25.56 -4.50
CA GLU A 382 2.34 25.38 -5.46
C GLU A 382 0.97 25.25 -4.76
N ALA A 383 0.91 24.52 -3.63
CA ALA A 383 -0.32 24.38 -2.86
C ALA A 383 -0.78 25.71 -2.24
N LEU A 384 0.15 26.53 -1.73
CA LEU A 384 -0.14 27.87 -1.23
C LEU A 384 -0.59 28.83 -2.35
N ASP A 385 0.02 28.75 -3.53
CA ASP A 385 -0.39 29.54 -4.70
C ASP A 385 -1.77 29.14 -5.20
N ARG A 386 -2.14 27.86 -5.13
CA ARG A 386 -3.52 27.43 -5.38
C ARG A 386 -4.50 28.07 -4.40
N ILE A 387 -4.23 28.04 -3.08
CA ILE A 387 -5.08 28.68 -2.08
C ILE A 387 -5.24 30.19 -2.36
N LYS A 388 -4.13 30.87 -2.75
CA LYS A 388 -4.11 32.30 -3.06
C LYS A 388 -5.03 32.67 -4.25
N LYS A 389 -5.10 31.81 -5.25
CA LYS A 389 -5.87 32.02 -6.49
C LYS A 389 -7.34 31.61 -6.37
N THR A 390 -7.74 30.93 -5.30
CA THR A 390 -9.11 30.46 -5.15
C THR A 390 -10.08 31.58 -4.80
N GLU A 391 -11.22 31.61 -5.51
CA GLU A 391 -12.40 32.38 -5.21
C GLU A 391 -13.55 31.44 -4.82
N GLY A 392 -14.40 31.90 -3.89
CA GLY A 392 -15.52 31.12 -3.37
C GLY A 392 -15.12 30.11 -2.28
N SER A 393 -16.09 29.79 -1.42
CA SER A 393 -15.88 28.98 -0.22
C SER A 393 -15.51 27.52 -0.55
N ALA A 394 -16.19 26.89 -1.51
CA ALA A 394 -15.98 25.46 -1.84
C ALA A 394 -14.60 25.21 -2.46
N ASN A 395 -14.14 26.06 -3.39
CA ASN A 395 -12.84 25.94 -4.03
C ASN A 395 -11.70 26.18 -3.03
N THR A 396 -11.86 27.17 -2.15
CA THR A 396 -10.91 27.42 -1.06
C THR A 396 -10.81 26.22 -0.13
N MET A 397 -11.92 25.58 0.22
CA MET A 397 -11.95 24.39 1.06
C MET A 397 -11.16 23.22 0.44
N ARG A 398 -11.33 22.96 -0.86
CA ARG A 398 -10.57 21.93 -1.57
C ARG A 398 -9.07 22.23 -1.56
N ALA A 399 -8.67 23.46 -1.89
CA ALA A 399 -7.27 23.87 -1.91
C ALA A 399 -6.60 23.76 -0.53
N ILE A 400 -7.32 24.10 0.56
CA ILE A 400 -6.81 23.92 1.94
C ILE A 400 -6.67 22.44 2.29
N ASN A 401 -7.62 21.60 1.91
CA ASN A 401 -7.51 20.16 2.15
C ASN A 401 -6.34 19.53 1.38
N ASP A 402 -6.09 19.95 0.14
CA ASP A 402 -4.93 19.51 -0.65
C ASP A 402 -3.62 19.93 0.01
N TYR A 403 -3.51 21.19 0.44
CA TYR A 403 -2.36 21.69 1.19
C TYR A 403 -2.15 20.88 2.48
N ASN A 404 -3.19 20.73 3.30
CA ASN A 404 -3.12 19.96 4.55
C ASN A 404 -2.70 18.51 4.29
N SER A 405 -3.16 17.91 3.21
CA SER A 405 -2.78 16.54 2.82
C SER A 405 -1.29 16.44 2.47
N ILE A 406 -0.75 17.43 1.75
CA ILE A 406 0.67 17.49 1.41
C ILE A 406 1.52 17.63 2.67
N VAL A 407 1.24 18.64 3.52
CA VAL A 407 2.02 18.90 4.73
C VAL A 407 1.92 17.73 5.71
N TYR A 408 0.73 17.19 5.92
CA TYR A 408 0.52 16.03 6.78
C TYR A 408 1.29 14.80 6.25
N GLY A 409 1.24 14.55 4.94
CA GLY A 409 1.98 13.46 4.30
C GLY A 409 3.48 13.57 4.51
N VAL A 410 4.06 14.76 4.33
CA VAL A 410 5.47 15.06 4.60
C VAL A 410 5.82 14.80 6.07
N HIS A 411 5.04 15.33 7.00
CA HIS A 411 5.29 15.12 8.42
C HIS A 411 5.20 13.64 8.82
N GLN A 412 4.18 12.90 8.35
CA GLN A 412 4.04 11.48 8.68
C GLN A 412 5.17 10.62 8.08
N TYR A 413 5.71 10.99 6.91
CA TYR A 413 6.80 10.26 6.29
C TYR A 413 8.15 10.55 6.97
N PHE A 414 8.47 11.84 7.19
CA PHE A 414 9.78 12.26 7.66
C PHE A 414 9.90 12.42 9.19
N ARG A 415 8.84 12.28 9.95
CA ARG A 415 8.85 12.40 11.43
C ARG A 415 9.83 11.46 12.14
N ILE A 416 10.37 10.47 11.46
CA ILE A 416 11.37 9.53 11.97
C ILE A 416 12.82 10.03 11.83
N ALA A 417 13.05 11.13 11.11
CA ALA A 417 14.36 11.79 11.08
C ALA A 417 14.62 12.49 12.42
N THR A 418 15.80 12.30 13.00
CA THR A 418 16.13 12.84 14.32
C THR A 418 16.12 14.36 14.38
N MET A 419 16.45 15.03 13.26
CA MET A 419 16.50 16.49 13.13
C MET A 419 15.31 17.06 12.33
N ILE A 420 14.18 16.34 12.29
CA ILE A 420 13.01 16.76 11.50
C ILE A 420 12.50 18.16 11.86
N SER A 421 12.59 18.56 13.15
CA SER A 421 12.13 19.88 13.59
C SER A 421 12.96 21.01 12.95
N GLU A 422 14.26 20.79 12.77
CA GLU A 422 15.15 21.71 12.07
C GLU A 422 14.82 21.78 10.57
N ASP A 423 14.65 20.61 9.93
CA ASP A 423 14.37 20.52 8.49
C ASP A 423 13.05 21.24 8.14
N VAL A 424 11.96 20.95 8.86
CA VAL A 424 10.66 21.63 8.61
C VAL A 424 10.68 23.09 9.03
N GLY A 425 11.48 23.44 10.05
CA GLY A 425 11.74 24.84 10.45
C GLY A 425 12.39 25.63 9.31
N ASN A 426 13.43 25.09 8.69
CA ASN A 426 14.12 25.67 7.53
C ASN A 426 13.18 25.82 6.32
N ILE A 427 12.37 24.78 6.03
CA ILE A 427 11.35 24.85 4.97
C ILE A 427 10.35 25.96 5.26
N SER A 428 9.85 26.04 6.49
CA SER A 428 8.87 27.08 6.90
C SER A 428 9.45 28.48 6.78
N TYR A 429 10.69 28.68 7.24
CA TYR A 429 11.39 29.97 7.16
C TYR A 429 11.53 30.43 5.71
N GLU A 430 12.06 29.59 4.82
CA GLU A 430 12.23 29.95 3.42
C GLU A 430 10.90 30.25 2.72
N ILE A 431 9.85 29.47 2.99
CA ILE A 431 8.53 29.69 2.41
C ILE A 431 7.92 31.00 2.91
N GLN A 432 8.01 31.29 4.20
CA GLN A 432 7.49 32.54 4.77
C GLN A 432 8.22 33.78 4.23
N HIS A 433 9.53 33.69 4.02
CA HIS A 433 10.31 34.79 3.45
C HIS A 433 10.02 35.02 1.96
N LYS A 434 9.89 33.94 1.17
CA LYS A 434 9.67 34.02 -0.28
C LYS A 434 8.19 34.24 -0.66
N CYS A 435 7.24 33.76 0.17
CA CYS A 435 5.80 33.85 -0.09
C CYS A 435 5.13 35.02 0.69
N LYS A 436 5.77 36.19 0.75
CA LYS A 436 5.18 37.42 1.34
C LYS A 436 3.99 37.95 0.52
N SER A 437 3.06 37.08 0.16
CA SER A 437 1.84 37.49 -0.54
C SER A 437 0.87 38.15 0.44
N TRP A 438 0.69 39.46 0.25
CA TRP A 438 -0.29 40.26 0.95
C TRP A 438 -1.73 39.70 0.90
N LYS A 439 -2.16 39.15 -0.24
CA LYS A 439 -3.47 38.52 -0.41
C LYS A 439 -3.67 37.32 0.53
N LEU A 440 -2.65 36.48 0.73
CA LEU A 440 -2.75 35.33 1.61
C LEU A 440 -2.71 35.73 3.08
N LYS A 441 -1.87 36.72 3.47
CA LYS A 441 -1.76 37.21 4.83
C LYS A 441 -3.07 37.76 5.38
N ARG A 442 -3.87 38.48 4.59
CA ARG A 442 -5.19 38.98 4.99
C ARG A 442 -6.22 37.89 5.28
N ARG A 443 -6.10 36.73 4.63
CA ARG A 443 -7.02 35.60 4.81
C ARG A 443 -6.67 34.72 6.02
N ILE A 444 -5.43 34.76 6.50
CA ILE A 444 -4.94 33.93 7.59
C ILE A 444 -5.31 34.57 8.93
N LYS A 445 -6.03 33.82 9.78
CA LYS A 445 -6.39 34.20 11.14
C LYS A 445 -5.67 33.30 12.15
N ARG A 446 -5.44 33.82 13.37
CA ARG A 446 -4.88 33.05 14.49
C ARG A 446 -5.92 32.14 15.12
N ASP A 447 -7.14 32.59 15.19
CA ASP A 447 -8.26 31.89 15.79
C ASP A 447 -9.38 31.69 14.78
N GLY A 448 -10.15 30.62 14.92
CA GLY A 448 -11.34 30.38 14.09
C GLY A 448 -11.68 28.93 13.87
N GLY A 449 -12.98 28.62 13.85
CA GLY A 449 -13.57 27.41 13.36
C GLY A 449 -13.34 26.12 14.15
N LYS A 450 -14.01 25.06 13.71
CA LYS A 450 -13.86 23.71 14.27
C LYS A 450 -12.61 23.03 13.70
N THR A 451 -11.62 22.80 14.55
CA THR A 451 -10.41 22.05 14.18
C THR A 451 -10.72 20.55 14.13
N PRO A 452 -10.48 19.86 13.00
CA PRO A 452 -10.62 18.40 12.92
C PRO A 452 -9.79 17.69 14.00
N LYS A 453 -10.33 16.61 14.56
CA LYS A 453 -9.69 15.88 15.67
C LYS A 453 -8.23 15.52 15.38
N TYR A 454 -7.93 15.00 14.18
CA TYR A 454 -6.55 14.60 13.81
C TYR A 454 -5.57 15.78 13.76
N ILE A 455 -6.04 17.00 13.39
CA ILE A 455 -5.22 18.21 13.44
C ILE A 455 -5.03 18.66 14.89
N LYS A 456 -6.07 18.59 15.71
CA LYS A 456 -5.99 18.94 17.12
C LYS A 456 -5.03 18.02 17.88
N ASP A 457 -5.09 16.71 17.64
CA ASP A 457 -4.25 15.71 18.31
C ASP A 457 -2.76 15.88 17.97
N GLU A 458 -2.44 16.17 16.70
CA GLU A 458 -1.04 16.27 16.24
C GLU A 458 -0.46 17.70 16.37
N TYR A 459 -1.26 18.73 16.10
CA TYR A 459 -0.82 20.12 15.94
C TYR A 459 -1.44 21.10 16.96
N GLY A 460 -2.35 20.66 17.83
CA GLY A 460 -3.05 21.55 18.77
C GLY A 460 -2.15 22.29 19.76
N ALA A 461 -0.98 21.72 20.08
CA ALA A 461 0.02 22.38 20.93
C ALA A 461 0.88 23.42 20.18
N SER A 462 0.75 23.53 18.85
CA SER A 462 1.55 24.45 18.05
C SER A 462 0.98 25.86 18.05
N LYS A 463 1.78 26.84 18.48
CA LYS A 463 1.46 28.27 18.32
C LYS A 463 1.43 28.73 16.85
N GLN A 464 1.83 27.89 15.90
CA GLN A 464 1.86 28.18 14.47
C GLN A 464 0.57 27.76 13.74
N LEU A 465 -0.39 27.11 14.40
CA LEU A 465 -1.68 26.75 13.82
C LEU A 465 -2.42 28.00 13.36
N ARG A 466 -2.96 28.00 12.16
CA ARG A 466 -3.66 29.14 11.52
C ARG A 466 -4.94 28.66 10.86
N TYR A 467 -5.79 29.61 10.49
CA TYR A 467 -7.10 29.35 9.88
C TYR A 467 -7.33 30.23 8.67
N ILE A 468 -7.97 29.70 7.65
CA ILE A 468 -8.51 30.43 6.51
C ILE A 468 -9.99 30.02 6.34
N ASN A 469 -10.88 30.98 6.31
CA ASN A 469 -12.34 30.74 6.22
C ASN A 469 -12.84 29.72 7.26
N GLY A 470 -12.34 29.79 8.49
CA GLY A 470 -12.71 28.87 9.58
C GLY A 470 -12.08 27.48 9.51
N MET A 471 -11.27 27.16 8.48
CA MET A 471 -10.59 25.89 8.35
C MET A 471 -9.15 25.96 8.84
N ALA A 472 -8.76 24.97 9.63
CA ALA A 472 -7.40 24.84 10.15
C ALA A 472 -6.40 24.53 9.02
N ILE A 473 -5.26 25.23 9.03
CA ILE A 473 -4.11 25.02 8.15
C ILE A 473 -2.99 24.41 8.97
N ILE A 474 -2.50 23.24 8.55
CA ILE A 474 -1.40 22.55 9.22
C ILE A 474 -0.12 23.38 9.13
N PRO A 475 0.54 23.67 10.26
CA PRO A 475 1.78 24.43 10.26
C PRO A 475 2.93 23.62 9.67
N ILE A 476 3.64 24.18 8.69
CA ILE A 476 4.78 23.52 8.03
C ILE A 476 5.92 23.30 9.03
N GLY A 477 6.24 24.30 9.83
CA GLY A 477 7.41 24.32 10.73
C GLY A 477 7.22 23.55 12.05
N TYR A 478 6.19 22.72 12.18
CA TYR A 478 5.95 21.96 13.41
C TYR A 478 5.70 20.50 13.10
N CYS A 479 6.69 19.67 13.38
CA CYS A 479 6.59 18.22 13.28
C CYS A 479 7.14 17.56 14.54
N LYS A 480 6.35 16.69 15.17
CA LYS A 480 6.81 15.89 16.31
C LYS A 480 7.65 14.72 15.84
N HIS A 481 8.89 14.64 16.30
CA HIS A 481 9.75 13.48 16.07
C HIS A 481 9.13 12.21 16.69
N LYS A 482 9.33 11.10 16.00
CA LYS A 482 8.96 9.76 16.44
C LYS A 482 10.10 8.80 16.13
N ASN A 483 10.60 8.08 17.13
CA ASN A 483 11.59 7.05 16.89
C ASN A 483 11.07 6.00 15.88
N PRO A 484 11.86 5.61 14.86
CA PRO A 484 11.45 4.61 13.92
C PRO A 484 11.31 3.25 14.60
N MET A 485 10.23 2.54 14.27
CA MET A 485 9.91 1.26 14.89
C MET A 485 10.25 0.10 13.95
N TYR A 486 10.78 -0.97 14.55
CA TYR A 486 10.89 -2.26 13.87
C TYR A 486 9.52 -2.84 13.59
N LYS A 487 9.43 -3.61 12.52
CA LYS A 487 8.26 -4.47 12.34
C LYS A 487 8.24 -5.51 13.47
N LYS A 488 7.17 -5.54 14.23
CA LYS A 488 6.97 -6.62 15.21
C LYS A 488 6.85 -7.95 14.49
N LYS A 489 7.48 -9.00 15.04
CA LYS A 489 7.44 -10.35 14.44
C LYS A 489 6.03 -10.91 14.35
N SER A 490 5.19 -10.60 15.34
CA SER A 490 3.77 -10.99 15.37
C SER A 490 2.92 -10.36 14.25
N ILE A 491 3.31 -9.22 13.69
CA ILE A 491 2.54 -8.58 12.61
C ILE A 491 2.73 -9.35 11.30
N ASN A 492 1.78 -10.22 10.99
CA ASN A 492 1.74 -11.01 9.76
C ASN A 492 0.28 -11.16 9.30
N LYS A 493 -0.02 -10.83 8.05
CA LYS A 493 -1.38 -10.95 7.53
C LYS A 493 -1.80 -12.40 7.21
N TYR A 494 -0.84 -13.33 7.24
CA TYR A 494 -1.04 -14.74 6.93
C TYR A 494 -1.05 -15.63 8.20
N THR A 495 -1.29 -15.04 9.37
CA THR A 495 -1.50 -15.78 10.62
C THR A 495 -2.64 -15.14 11.40
N SER A 496 -3.41 -15.95 12.13
CA SER A 496 -4.56 -15.44 12.92
C SER A 496 -4.13 -14.43 13.98
N GLU A 497 -3.04 -14.72 14.70
CA GLU A 497 -2.46 -13.83 15.72
C GLU A 497 -2.00 -12.50 15.11
N GLY A 498 -1.35 -12.58 13.95
CA GLY A 498 -0.88 -11.39 13.23
C GLY A 498 -2.03 -10.52 12.75
N ARG A 499 -3.09 -11.11 12.24
CA ARG A 499 -4.32 -10.37 11.87
C ARG A 499 -5.00 -9.74 13.07
N GLN A 500 -5.10 -10.44 14.19
CA GLN A 500 -5.65 -9.88 15.43
C GLN A 500 -4.86 -8.66 15.92
N GLU A 501 -3.52 -8.70 15.84
CA GLU A 501 -2.69 -7.55 16.20
C GLU A 501 -2.85 -6.37 15.22
N ILE A 502 -3.03 -6.65 13.93
CA ILE A 502 -3.32 -5.63 12.92
C ILE A 502 -4.71 -5.02 13.13
N HIS A 503 -5.68 -5.78 13.65
CA HIS A 503 -7.13 -5.44 13.64
C HIS A 503 -7.78 -5.29 15.02
N LYS A 504 -7.09 -4.95 16.03
CA LYS A 504 -7.60 -4.85 17.42
C LYS A 504 -9.00 -4.23 17.65
N LYS A 505 -9.75 -3.84 16.60
CA LYS A 505 -11.05 -3.14 16.70
C LYS A 505 -12.05 -3.42 15.56
N LEU A 506 -12.07 -4.61 14.96
CA LEU A 506 -13.06 -4.93 13.92
C LEU A 506 -14.21 -5.78 14.48
N GLY A 507 -15.40 -5.16 14.59
CA GLY A 507 -16.65 -5.86 14.85
C GLY A 507 -17.50 -5.95 13.58
N VAL A 508 -17.29 -6.96 12.74
CA VAL A 508 -18.13 -7.27 11.59
C VAL A 508 -18.51 -8.74 11.65
N ASN A 509 -19.78 -9.05 11.43
CA ASN A 509 -20.27 -10.44 11.40
C ASN A 509 -19.76 -11.13 10.12
N SER A 510 -18.79 -12.02 10.27
CA SER A 510 -18.17 -12.74 9.15
C SER A 510 -19.15 -13.71 8.46
N SER A 511 -20.08 -14.30 9.19
CA SER A 511 -21.07 -15.23 8.61
C SER A 511 -22.00 -14.53 7.61
N MET A 512 -22.37 -13.29 7.87
CA MET A 512 -23.18 -12.50 6.95
C MET A 512 -22.43 -12.15 5.65
N ILE A 513 -21.13 -11.89 5.77
CA ILE A 513 -20.27 -11.64 4.60
C ILE A 513 -20.15 -12.91 3.74
N GLN A 514 -19.91 -14.07 4.37
CA GLN A 514 -19.85 -15.35 3.67
C GLN A 514 -21.20 -15.68 3.00
N TYR A 515 -22.32 -15.38 3.67
CA TYR A 515 -23.65 -15.54 3.05
C TYR A 515 -23.79 -14.70 1.78
N MET A 516 -23.45 -13.40 1.82
CA MET A 516 -23.53 -12.53 0.65
C MET A 516 -22.63 -12.98 -0.51
N LEU A 517 -21.49 -13.60 -0.20
CA LEU A 517 -20.56 -14.16 -1.20
C LEU A 517 -21.13 -15.39 -1.91
N ARG A 518 -21.73 -16.29 -1.13
CA ARG A 518 -22.35 -17.53 -1.65
C ARG A 518 -23.69 -17.28 -2.34
N ASN A 519 -24.30 -16.12 -2.08
CA ASN A 519 -25.58 -15.72 -2.63
C ASN A 519 -25.48 -14.35 -3.33
N PRO A 520 -24.76 -14.26 -4.47
CA PRO A 520 -24.75 -13.06 -5.30
C PRO A 520 -26.17 -12.81 -5.82
N ILE A 521 -26.53 -11.56 -6.02
CA ILE A 521 -27.78 -11.24 -6.70
C ILE A 521 -27.56 -11.46 -8.18
N MET A 522 -28.28 -12.45 -8.72
CA MET A 522 -28.24 -12.81 -10.13
C MET A 522 -28.68 -11.63 -11.02
N ASN A 523 -28.16 -11.57 -12.24
CA ASN A 523 -28.45 -10.51 -13.21
C ASN A 523 -28.05 -9.09 -12.74
N ARG A 524 -27.12 -9.00 -11.79
CA ARG A 524 -26.50 -7.75 -11.35
C ARG A 524 -25.03 -7.73 -11.70
N SER A 525 -24.49 -6.49 -11.88
CA SER A 525 -23.07 -6.29 -12.19
C SER A 525 -22.17 -6.80 -11.07
N ILE A 526 -20.95 -7.20 -11.42
CA ILE A 526 -19.92 -7.53 -10.44
C ILE A 526 -19.64 -6.35 -9.51
N GLU A 527 -19.76 -5.11 -9.98
CA GLU A 527 -19.62 -3.92 -9.16
C GLU A 527 -20.70 -3.81 -8.09
N TYR A 528 -21.97 -4.13 -8.43
CA TYR A 528 -23.08 -4.14 -7.48
C TYR A 528 -22.84 -5.16 -6.36
N ASN A 529 -22.53 -6.41 -6.71
CA ASN A 529 -22.32 -7.49 -5.75
C ASN A 529 -21.11 -7.20 -4.83
N ASP A 530 -20.00 -6.70 -5.37
CA ASP A 530 -18.84 -6.28 -4.59
C ASP A 530 -19.16 -5.09 -3.67
N ASN A 531 -19.98 -4.15 -4.12
CA ASN A 531 -20.39 -2.99 -3.32
C ASN A 531 -21.33 -3.37 -2.18
N ARG A 532 -22.20 -4.36 -2.32
CA ARG A 532 -23.04 -4.87 -1.21
C ARG A 532 -22.16 -5.26 0.00
N ILE A 533 -21.11 -6.04 -0.24
CA ILE A 533 -20.16 -6.47 0.81
C ILE A 533 -19.43 -5.25 1.40
N SER A 534 -18.99 -4.33 0.55
CA SER A 534 -18.29 -3.10 0.97
C SER A 534 -19.16 -2.22 1.85
N LEU A 535 -20.45 -2.07 1.50
CA LEU A 535 -21.44 -1.28 2.24
C LEU A 535 -21.74 -1.92 3.59
N TYR A 536 -21.97 -3.24 3.63
CA TYR A 536 -22.20 -3.98 4.86
C TYR A 536 -21.07 -3.75 5.86
N SER A 537 -19.85 -3.89 5.40
CA SER A 537 -18.66 -3.62 6.21
C SER A 537 -18.55 -2.15 6.62
N GLY A 538 -18.76 -1.23 5.68
CA GLY A 538 -18.68 0.23 5.93
C GLY A 538 -19.75 0.74 6.90
N GLN A 539 -20.94 0.14 6.87
CA GLN A 539 -22.05 0.42 7.75
C GLN A 539 -22.03 -0.40 9.06
N GLN A 540 -21.00 -1.25 9.24
CA GLN A 540 -20.82 -2.11 10.42
C GLN A 540 -22.00 -3.08 10.64
N GLY A 541 -22.55 -3.63 9.57
CA GLY A 541 -23.70 -4.52 9.61
C GLY A 541 -25.04 -3.84 9.99
N LYS A 542 -25.12 -2.51 9.91
CA LYS A 542 -26.28 -1.75 10.35
C LYS A 542 -26.96 -0.99 9.22
N CYS A 543 -28.27 -0.88 9.29
CA CYS A 543 -29.09 -0.05 8.40
C CYS A 543 -28.58 1.40 8.39
N PHE A 544 -28.48 2.01 7.22
CA PHE A 544 -28.03 3.40 7.09
C PHE A 544 -28.94 4.39 7.83
N VAL A 545 -30.26 4.17 7.79
CA VAL A 545 -31.27 5.04 8.39
C VAL A 545 -31.45 4.75 9.87
N THR A 546 -31.94 3.56 10.21
CA THR A 546 -32.40 3.19 11.58
C THR A 546 -31.29 2.74 12.51
N LYS A 547 -30.12 2.38 11.98
CA LYS A 547 -29.03 1.70 12.71
C LYS A 547 -29.39 0.34 13.29
N ALA A 548 -30.56 -0.22 12.95
CA ALA A 548 -30.91 -1.60 13.24
C ALA A 548 -29.93 -2.56 12.55
N GLU A 549 -29.76 -3.75 13.12
CA GLU A 549 -28.91 -4.79 12.55
C GLU A 549 -29.50 -5.31 11.23
N LEU A 550 -28.61 -5.47 10.24
CA LEU A 550 -28.96 -6.03 8.94
C LEU A 550 -28.75 -7.56 8.98
N THR A 551 -29.82 -8.28 8.72
CA THR A 551 -29.86 -9.74 8.66
C THR A 551 -30.05 -10.21 7.21
N MET A 552 -30.01 -11.53 7.00
CA MET A 552 -30.21 -12.14 5.69
C MET A 552 -31.58 -11.79 5.09
N ASP A 553 -32.59 -11.71 5.97
CA ASP A 553 -34.02 -11.59 5.58
C ASP A 553 -34.48 -10.13 5.44
N ASN A 554 -33.74 -9.17 6.04
CA ASN A 554 -34.20 -7.78 6.10
C ASN A 554 -33.30 -6.79 5.33
N MET A 555 -32.22 -7.25 4.70
CA MET A 555 -31.23 -6.37 4.06
C MET A 555 -31.56 -6.09 2.60
N HIS A 556 -31.72 -4.82 2.27
CA HIS A 556 -31.85 -4.32 0.90
C HIS A 556 -30.71 -3.39 0.52
N CYS A 557 -30.15 -3.58 -0.68
CA CYS A 557 -29.18 -2.65 -1.28
C CYS A 557 -29.92 -1.68 -2.21
N HIS A 558 -30.13 -0.47 -1.73
CA HIS A 558 -30.91 0.56 -2.39
C HIS A 558 -30.04 1.46 -3.25
N HIS A 559 -30.50 1.72 -4.49
CA HIS A 559 -29.93 2.76 -5.38
C HIS A 559 -30.49 4.12 -5.01
N LYS A 560 -29.64 5.04 -4.57
CA LYS A 560 -30.05 6.42 -4.22
C LYS A 560 -30.66 7.15 -5.42
N ILE A 561 -30.05 6.98 -6.59
CA ILE A 561 -30.61 7.35 -7.90
C ILE A 561 -30.92 6.04 -8.60
N PRO A 562 -32.19 5.76 -8.95
CA PRO A 562 -32.61 4.52 -9.60
C PRO A 562 -31.89 4.30 -10.95
N LEU A 563 -31.65 3.02 -11.33
CA LEU A 563 -30.97 2.67 -12.58
C LEU A 563 -31.70 3.23 -13.81
N HIS A 564 -33.03 3.15 -13.85
CA HIS A 564 -33.86 3.67 -14.94
C HIS A 564 -33.84 5.19 -15.06
N LYS A 565 -33.31 5.89 -14.02
CA LYS A 565 -33.10 7.35 -13.99
C LYS A 565 -31.63 7.74 -14.15
N GLY A 566 -30.80 6.85 -14.72
CA GLY A 566 -29.37 7.08 -14.95
C GLY A 566 -28.48 6.86 -13.73
N GLY A 567 -28.99 6.20 -12.68
CA GLY A 567 -28.17 5.75 -11.56
C GLY A 567 -27.16 4.68 -11.97
N THR A 568 -26.11 4.50 -11.17
CA THR A 568 -25.05 3.52 -11.41
C THR A 568 -24.91 2.55 -10.22
N ASP A 569 -24.23 1.44 -10.43
CA ASP A 569 -23.85 0.50 -9.36
C ASP A 569 -22.64 0.96 -8.54
N GLU A 570 -22.16 2.19 -8.74
CA GLU A 570 -21.06 2.76 -7.96
C GLU A 570 -21.39 2.82 -6.46
N TYR A 571 -20.38 2.61 -5.62
CA TYR A 571 -20.51 2.63 -4.15
C TYR A 571 -21.18 3.91 -3.62
N ALA A 572 -20.93 5.05 -4.26
CA ALA A 572 -21.51 6.33 -3.87
C ALA A 572 -23.03 6.40 -4.07
N ASN A 573 -23.56 5.66 -5.07
CA ASN A 573 -24.98 5.60 -5.39
C ASN A 573 -25.75 4.53 -4.61
N LEU A 574 -25.06 3.59 -3.96
CA LEU A 574 -25.67 2.50 -3.22
C LEU A 574 -25.70 2.76 -1.70
N VAL A 575 -26.64 2.13 -1.01
CA VAL A 575 -26.74 2.13 0.45
C VAL A 575 -27.51 0.91 0.94
N LEU A 576 -27.10 0.30 2.08
CA LEU A 576 -27.84 -0.79 2.69
C LEU A 576 -28.85 -0.26 3.71
N VAL A 577 -30.07 -0.70 3.57
CA VAL A 577 -31.20 -0.36 4.43
C VAL A 577 -31.98 -1.64 4.78
N THR A 578 -32.81 -1.58 5.84
CA THR A 578 -33.78 -2.65 6.08
C THR A 578 -34.90 -2.61 5.06
N GLU A 579 -35.58 -3.73 4.85
CA GLU A 579 -36.73 -3.84 3.94
C GLU A 579 -37.79 -2.78 4.24
N ASP A 580 -38.14 -2.59 5.50
CA ASP A 580 -39.17 -1.60 5.90
C ASP A 580 -38.76 -0.17 5.50
N VAL A 581 -37.48 0.17 5.67
CA VAL A 581 -36.95 1.47 5.23
C VAL A 581 -36.95 1.56 3.71
N HIS A 582 -36.62 0.48 3.00
CA HIS A 582 -36.64 0.44 1.54
C HIS A 582 -38.06 0.66 1.00
N VAL A 583 -39.04 -0.04 1.56
CA VAL A 583 -40.45 0.17 1.23
C VAL A 583 -40.88 1.62 1.51
N LEU A 584 -40.51 2.18 2.68
CA LEU A 584 -40.89 3.56 3.02
C LEU A 584 -40.21 4.62 2.09
N ILE A 585 -39.05 4.35 1.56
CA ILE A 585 -38.39 5.24 0.58
C ILE A 585 -39.20 5.27 -0.72
N HIS A 586 -39.80 4.15 -1.14
CA HIS A 586 -40.51 4.03 -2.42
C HIS A 586 -42.03 4.16 -2.32
N ALA A 587 -42.60 4.12 -1.11
CA ALA A 587 -44.06 4.18 -0.92
C ALA A 587 -44.61 5.55 -1.35
N GLU A 588 -45.70 5.50 -2.13
CA GLU A 588 -46.51 6.66 -2.51
C GLU A 588 -47.91 6.63 -1.85
N SER A 589 -48.39 5.45 -1.50
CA SER A 589 -49.67 5.27 -0.78
C SER A 589 -49.56 5.70 0.68
N GLU A 590 -50.47 6.54 1.14
CA GLU A 590 -50.54 6.99 2.54
C GLU A 590 -50.71 5.84 3.54
N GLU A 591 -51.46 4.83 3.19
CA GLU A 591 -51.68 3.64 4.02
C GLU A 591 -50.37 2.88 4.27
N VAL A 592 -49.58 2.66 3.22
CA VAL A 592 -48.25 2.00 3.30
C VAL A 592 -47.27 2.86 4.09
N ILE A 593 -47.26 4.16 3.85
CA ILE A 593 -46.42 5.12 4.57
C ILE A 593 -46.75 5.05 6.07
N LEU A 594 -48.05 5.17 6.45
CA LEU A 594 -48.49 5.11 7.84
C LEU A 594 -48.11 3.79 8.51
N LYS A 595 -48.33 2.67 7.83
CA LYS A 595 -47.96 1.34 8.33
C LYS A 595 -46.49 1.22 8.64
N LYS A 596 -45.63 1.70 7.73
CA LYS A 596 -44.15 1.63 7.89
C LYS A 596 -43.64 2.66 8.90
N ILE A 597 -44.26 3.84 9.00
CA ILE A 597 -43.91 4.83 10.03
C ILE A 597 -44.21 4.29 11.44
N LYS A 598 -45.38 3.66 11.64
CA LYS A 598 -45.73 3.01 12.94
C LYS A 598 -44.71 1.93 13.33
N LEU A 599 -44.21 1.16 12.38
CA LEU A 599 -43.22 0.11 12.60
C LEU A 599 -41.83 0.65 12.90
N ILE A 600 -41.34 1.63 12.10
CA ILE A 600 -39.97 2.17 12.19
C ILE A 600 -39.85 3.20 13.31
N ARG A 601 -40.90 3.96 13.62
CA ARG A 601 -40.94 5.07 14.57
C ARG A 601 -39.74 6.04 14.38
N PRO A 602 -39.63 6.69 13.21
CA PRO A 602 -38.43 7.43 12.85
C PRO A 602 -38.27 8.70 13.66
N ASP A 603 -37.08 8.88 14.28
CA ASP A 603 -36.65 10.14 14.87
C ASP A 603 -36.37 11.22 13.81
N GLU A 604 -36.13 12.46 14.23
CA GLU A 604 -35.88 13.57 13.32
C GLU A 604 -34.67 13.33 12.37
N LYS A 605 -33.63 12.65 12.86
CA LYS A 605 -32.46 12.31 12.03
C LYS A 605 -32.77 11.26 10.99
N MET A 606 -33.60 10.28 11.34
CA MET A 606 -34.09 9.25 10.40
C MET A 606 -34.99 9.86 9.34
N ARG A 607 -35.93 10.72 9.73
CA ARG A 607 -36.83 11.47 8.81
C ARG A 607 -36.02 12.25 7.78
N LYS A 608 -35.03 13.04 8.19
CA LYS A 608 -34.12 13.77 7.28
C LYS A 608 -33.37 12.85 6.30
N LYS A 609 -32.98 11.64 6.73
CA LYS A 609 -32.31 10.67 5.85
C LYS A 609 -33.28 10.05 4.85
N ILE A 610 -34.47 9.67 5.28
CA ILE A 610 -35.52 9.12 4.42
C ILE A 610 -35.87 10.15 3.34
N ASP A 611 -36.16 11.39 3.70
CA ASP A 611 -36.47 12.47 2.76
C ASP A 611 -35.33 12.75 1.78
N THR A 612 -34.09 12.62 2.24
CA THR A 612 -32.92 12.76 1.36
C THR A 612 -32.85 11.63 0.33
N LEU A 613 -33.18 10.39 0.72
CA LEU A 613 -33.19 9.25 -0.19
C LEU A 613 -34.38 9.33 -1.16
N ARG A 614 -35.58 9.68 -0.68
CA ARG A 614 -36.76 9.91 -1.52
C ARG A 614 -36.50 11.00 -2.58
N ARG A 615 -35.95 12.15 -2.16
CA ARG A 615 -35.60 13.24 -3.10
C ARG A 615 -34.59 12.79 -4.16
N LYS A 616 -33.60 11.96 -3.82
CA LYS A 616 -32.64 11.41 -4.79
C LYS A 616 -33.27 10.40 -5.73
N ALA A 617 -34.28 9.70 -5.29
CA ALA A 617 -35.10 8.81 -6.11
C ALA A 617 -36.19 9.57 -6.90
N GLU A 618 -36.26 10.90 -6.76
CA GLU A 618 -37.29 11.79 -7.36
C GLU A 618 -38.70 11.43 -6.90
N ILE A 619 -38.85 11.12 -5.63
CA ILE A 619 -40.13 10.85 -4.97
C ILE A 619 -40.41 11.98 -3.98
N SER A 620 -41.69 12.36 -3.83
CA SER A 620 -42.13 13.42 -2.93
C SER A 620 -41.69 13.16 -1.48
N LYS A 621 -41.39 14.22 -0.74
CA LYS A 621 -41.12 14.13 0.68
C LYS A 621 -42.38 13.69 1.43
N ILE A 622 -42.17 13.06 2.57
CA ILE A 622 -43.26 12.72 3.49
C ILE A 622 -43.62 13.98 4.29
N ILE A 623 -44.92 14.28 4.39
CA ILE A 623 -45.44 15.37 5.24
C ILE A 623 -45.56 14.77 6.66
N TRP A 624 -44.46 14.89 7.42
CA TRP A 624 -44.33 14.23 8.73
C TRP A 624 -45.35 14.73 9.79
N GLU A 625 -45.81 15.97 9.64
CA GLU A 625 -46.80 16.60 10.53
C GLU A 625 -48.18 15.94 10.43
N SER A 626 -48.47 15.32 9.28
CA SER A 626 -49.74 14.55 9.09
C SER A 626 -49.79 13.25 9.86
N TYR A 627 -48.67 12.82 10.45
CA TYR A 627 -48.54 11.57 11.17
C TYR A 627 -48.12 11.83 12.63
N THR A 628 -49.05 12.22 13.48
CA THR A 628 -48.85 12.36 14.93
C THR A 628 -48.77 10.99 15.62
N PHE A 629 -47.79 10.81 16.52
CA PHE A 629 -47.56 9.62 17.36
C PHE A 629 -47.82 9.94 18.81
#